data_e253de594604099ce4d8a8b2afa2d3fc
#
_entry.id   e253de594604099ce4d8a8b2afa2d3fc
#
_cell.length_a   1.000
_cell.length_b   1.000
_cell.length_c   1.000
_cell.angle_alpha   90.00
_cell.angle_beta   90.00
_cell.angle_gamma   90.00
#
_symmetry.space_group_name_H-M   'P 1'
#
loop_
_entity.id
_entity.type
_entity.pdbx_description
1 polymer ?
#
loop_
_entity_poly.entity_id
_entity_poly.type
_entity_poly.pdbx_seq_one_letter_code
_entity_poly.pdbx_strand_id
1 'polypeptide(L)'
;MIVRLLRHKSSFSRLTLTNFSFRMESTGQRGKIQISQDTADLLVAAGKMSWIAPREERVVAKGKGEMQTFWVNIGTTIDVSAFQDGMGSLDDSLSYEEGPFSTLSPKTTRLVLWNVEILLDMLRQIHVLRGKTTSTFREIIVRSEERHTTAYDEVEDVIQFPPYNGQAAEIDTDGVEIKPEVEQQLEDFISTIASMYIENPFHDFAHASHATMGVVKLLSSLVKAKPGEYSDVQNASYLIASNPLVQFAMVLSVICHDVDHPGASNAILLSEKSRMASVYGYKSVAEQNSLDLTWDLLMDDNYAELRAAIYRTEEEKQLFRQVLVNSVISTDLFDQRLKDRFESRWKVGFPNESHGDQGTSKNLQATLIMETMVQAADIAHTMQHWQVYRKWNLRLFEEMYQGFVDGRTSSDPSDFWFEGELQFYNNYTLPLVRRLRQSGAFVTASTDSHQDYAEQNKRQWENKGKDIVAEMVDATRAKITARMKEGPHGLDE
;
A
#
# COMPACT_ATOMS: atom_id res chain seq x y z
N MET A 1 9.93 16.37 1.37
CA MET A 1 10.53 17.68 0.96
C MET A 1 10.41 17.92 -0.54
N ILE A 2 10.84 17.03 -1.43
CA ILE A 2 10.67 17.17 -2.89
C ILE A 2 9.18 17.24 -3.28
N VAL A 3 8.32 16.41 -2.70
CA VAL A 3 6.87 16.40 -2.96
C VAL A 3 6.19 17.71 -2.48
N ARG A 4 6.63 18.29 -1.37
CA ARG A 4 6.11 19.58 -0.87
C ARG A 4 6.49 20.76 -1.78
N LEU A 5 7.64 20.73 -2.42
CA LEU A 5 8.11 21.77 -3.37
C LEU A 5 7.39 21.69 -4.73
N LEU A 6 6.91 20.50 -5.13
CA LEU A 6 6.19 20.29 -6.38
C LEU A 6 4.73 20.80 -6.34
N ARG A 7 4.15 21.06 -5.14
CA ARG A 7 2.76 21.53 -5.00
C ARG A 7 2.56 23.03 -5.22
N HIS A 8 3.59 23.85 -5.14
CA HIS A 8 3.42 25.31 -5.13
C HIS A 8 3.24 25.99 -6.50
N LYS A 9 3.38 25.30 -7.62
CA LYS A 9 3.08 25.85 -8.96
C LYS A 9 2.84 24.73 -9.95
N SER A 10 1.62 24.32 -10.23
CA SER A 10 1.19 24.00 -11.60
C SER A 10 -0.23 23.42 -11.66
N SER A 11 -1.05 24.03 -12.45
CA SER A 11 -2.21 23.46 -13.15
C SER A 11 -1.78 22.40 -14.20
N PHE A 12 -0.99 21.39 -13.81
CA PHE A 12 -0.68 20.25 -14.68
C PHE A 12 -1.57 19.07 -14.34
N SER A 13 -2.33 18.60 -15.33
CA SER A 13 -3.19 17.45 -15.19
C SER A 13 -2.40 16.23 -14.69
N ARG A 14 -2.87 15.56 -13.62
CA ARG A 14 -2.28 14.33 -13.01
C ARG A 14 -1.98 13.21 -14.02
N LEU A 15 -2.66 13.17 -15.14
CA LEU A 15 -2.43 12.21 -16.23
C LEU A 15 -1.07 12.33 -16.90
N THR A 16 -0.45 13.52 -16.90
CA THR A 16 0.86 13.75 -17.52
C THR A 16 1.99 13.22 -16.65
N LEU A 17 1.87 13.27 -15.32
CA LEU A 17 2.89 12.83 -14.37
C LEU A 17 3.02 11.30 -14.29
N THR A 18 1.92 10.55 -14.29
CA THR A 18 1.95 9.08 -14.21
C THR A 18 2.54 8.42 -15.46
N ASN A 19 2.18 8.86 -16.65
CA ASN A 19 2.77 8.36 -17.91
C ASN A 19 4.25 8.76 -18.08
N PHE A 20 4.68 9.81 -17.43
CA PHE A 20 6.03 10.30 -17.46
C PHE A 20 6.97 9.51 -16.55
N SER A 21 6.52 9.17 -15.36
CA SER A 21 7.28 8.40 -14.37
C SER A 21 7.67 7.01 -14.88
N PHE A 22 6.78 6.30 -15.56
CA PHE A 22 7.04 4.97 -16.13
C PHE A 22 8.14 4.94 -17.20
N ARG A 23 8.30 6.01 -17.95
CA ARG A 23 9.29 6.08 -19.05
C ARG A 23 10.65 6.54 -18.58
N MET A 24 10.70 7.24 -17.45
CA MET A 24 11.95 7.64 -16.80
C MET A 24 12.61 6.45 -16.08
N GLU A 25 11.82 5.50 -15.57
CA GLU A 25 12.31 4.31 -14.90
C GLU A 25 13.15 3.41 -15.81
N SER A 26 12.70 3.20 -17.06
CA SER A 26 13.41 2.34 -18.04
C SER A 26 14.76 2.89 -18.49
N THR A 27 15.02 4.18 -18.29
CA THR A 27 16.27 4.88 -18.65
C THR A 27 17.08 5.30 -17.44
N GLY A 28 16.62 4.98 -16.24
CA GLY A 28 17.29 5.26 -14.97
C GLY A 28 18.61 4.48 -14.81
N GLN A 29 19.50 4.98 -13.99
CA GLN A 29 20.74 4.29 -13.59
C GLN A 29 20.64 3.92 -12.11
N ARG A 30 21.19 2.74 -11.78
CA ARG A 30 21.19 2.24 -10.40
C ARG A 30 21.85 3.23 -9.44
N GLY A 31 21.18 3.53 -8.34
CA GLY A 31 21.70 4.45 -7.32
C GLY A 31 21.59 5.94 -7.66
N LYS A 32 20.94 6.30 -8.78
CA LYS A 32 20.73 7.69 -9.18
C LYS A 32 19.24 8.01 -9.28
N ILE A 33 18.86 9.23 -8.90
CA ILE A 33 17.51 9.75 -9.06
C ILE A 33 17.49 10.58 -10.35
N GLN A 34 16.69 10.14 -11.33
CA GLN A 34 16.48 10.84 -12.59
C GLN A 34 15.23 11.72 -12.50
N ILE A 35 15.35 12.97 -12.94
CA ILE A 35 14.23 13.94 -12.95
C ILE A 35 14.10 14.60 -14.34
N SER A 36 12.88 15.11 -14.62
CA SER A 36 12.59 15.88 -15.83
C SER A 36 13.14 17.31 -15.74
N GLN A 37 13.14 18.02 -16.90
CA GLN A 37 13.42 19.44 -16.96
C GLN A 37 12.49 20.24 -16.03
N ASP A 38 11.18 19.99 -16.08
CA ASP A 38 10.20 20.69 -15.24
C ASP A 38 10.50 20.52 -13.74
N THR A 39 10.86 19.29 -13.33
CA THR A 39 11.25 19.02 -11.94
C THR A 39 12.59 19.71 -11.58
N ALA A 40 13.54 19.73 -12.51
CA ALA A 40 14.81 20.43 -12.32
C ALA A 40 14.59 21.93 -12.13
N ASP A 41 13.73 22.54 -12.96
CA ASP A 41 13.39 23.97 -12.88
C ASP A 41 12.75 24.33 -11.53
N LEU A 42 11.90 23.46 -10.99
CA LEU A 42 11.31 23.63 -9.65
C LEU A 42 12.37 23.55 -8.54
N LEU A 43 13.33 22.65 -8.64
CA LEU A 43 14.43 22.56 -7.69
C LEU A 43 15.34 23.78 -7.76
N VAL A 44 15.61 24.31 -8.97
CA VAL A 44 16.35 25.56 -9.17
C VAL A 44 15.61 26.73 -8.51
N ALA A 45 14.30 26.85 -8.75
CA ALA A 45 13.46 27.90 -8.15
C ALA A 45 13.42 27.80 -6.62
N ALA A 46 13.59 26.60 -6.07
CA ALA A 46 13.70 26.35 -4.64
C ALA A 46 15.11 26.53 -4.05
N GLY A 47 16.06 27.08 -4.84
CA GLY A 47 17.44 27.32 -4.40
C GLY A 47 18.31 26.05 -4.30
N LYS A 48 17.90 24.93 -4.91
CA LYS A 48 18.58 23.63 -4.86
C LYS A 48 19.35 23.31 -6.16
N MET A 49 19.86 24.32 -6.84
CA MET A 49 20.62 24.17 -8.11
C MET A 49 21.83 23.23 -7.95
N SER A 50 22.51 23.24 -6.81
CA SER A 50 23.64 22.36 -6.52
C SER A 50 23.31 20.87 -6.45
N TRP A 51 22.02 20.54 -6.33
CA TRP A 51 21.55 19.15 -6.29
C TRP A 51 21.35 18.55 -7.69
N ILE A 52 21.44 19.35 -8.74
CA ILE A 52 21.04 18.97 -10.09
C ILE A 52 22.26 18.91 -10.99
N ALA A 53 22.44 17.77 -11.66
CA ALA A 53 23.42 17.61 -12.71
C ALA A 53 22.73 17.20 -14.02
N PRO A 54 22.95 17.90 -15.16
CA PRO A 54 22.37 17.49 -16.42
C PRO A 54 22.91 16.12 -16.83
N ARG A 55 22.07 15.29 -17.42
CA ARG A 55 22.48 14.03 -18.03
C ARG A 55 23.12 14.34 -19.39
N GLU A 56 24.29 13.76 -19.66
CA GLU A 56 25.02 14.00 -20.91
C GLU A 56 24.25 13.49 -22.13
N GLU A 57 23.55 12.34 -21.97
CA GLU A 57 22.76 11.73 -23.04
C GLU A 57 21.30 12.17 -22.95
N ARG A 58 20.70 12.57 -24.05
CA ARG A 58 19.26 12.80 -24.15
C ARG A 58 18.50 11.50 -24.15
N VAL A 59 17.37 11.48 -23.46
CA VAL A 59 16.51 10.32 -23.35
C VAL A 59 15.41 10.38 -24.39
N VAL A 60 15.29 9.34 -25.22
CA VAL A 60 14.22 9.23 -26.21
C VAL A 60 12.98 8.64 -25.55
N ALA A 61 11.92 9.43 -25.39
CA ALA A 61 10.63 8.97 -24.87
C ALA A 61 9.64 8.78 -26.02
N LYS A 62 9.14 7.54 -26.20
CA LYS A 62 8.17 7.19 -27.25
C LYS A 62 6.93 8.11 -27.15
N GLY A 63 6.71 8.92 -28.18
CA GLY A 63 5.60 9.88 -28.27
C GLY A 63 5.87 11.29 -27.73
N LYS A 64 7.10 11.59 -27.23
CA LYS A 64 7.54 12.94 -26.84
C LYS A 64 8.92 13.36 -27.43
N GLY A 65 9.57 12.48 -28.21
CA GLY A 65 10.86 12.76 -28.82
C GLY A 65 12.02 12.70 -27.83
N GLU A 66 13.10 13.42 -28.15
CA GLU A 66 14.29 13.56 -27.31
C GLU A 66 14.03 14.54 -26.16
N MET A 67 14.38 14.12 -24.95
CA MET A 67 14.18 14.90 -23.73
C MET A 67 15.47 15.07 -22.95
N GLN A 68 15.72 16.27 -22.42
CA GLN A 68 16.75 16.50 -21.43
C GLN A 68 16.24 16.00 -20.07
N THR A 69 17.08 15.22 -19.38
CA THR A 69 16.85 14.77 -18.01
C THR A 69 18.06 15.11 -17.14
N PHE A 70 17.84 15.05 -15.82
CA PHE A 70 18.86 15.45 -14.86
C PHE A 70 19.00 14.37 -13.78
N TRP A 71 20.20 14.29 -13.21
CA TRP A 71 20.46 13.49 -12.01
C TRP A 71 20.32 14.37 -10.78
N VAL A 72 19.70 13.85 -9.73
CA VAL A 72 19.70 14.50 -8.41
C VAL A 72 20.82 13.90 -7.59
N ASN A 73 21.82 14.71 -7.28
CA ASN A 73 22.89 14.39 -6.34
C ASN A 73 22.54 15.02 -5.00
N ILE A 74 21.86 14.27 -4.14
CA ILE A 74 21.75 14.65 -2.74
C ILE A 74 23.11 14.28 -2.15
N GLY A 75 23.96 15.30 -1.95
CA GLY A 75 25.28 15.10 -1.33
C GLY A 75 25.15 14.25 -0.06
N THR A 76 25.96 13.21 0.03
CA THR A 76 25.99 12.26 1.17
C THR A 76 26.59 12.87 2.44
N THR A 77 26.85 14.15 2.48
CA THR A 77 27.21 14.93 3.66
C THR A 77 26.02 15.83 4.02
N ILE A 78 25.12 15.31 4.85
CA ILE A 78 24.45 16.21 5.78
C ILE A 78 25.56 16.64 6.72
N ASP A 79 26.11 17.82 6.51
CA ASP A 79 27.01 18.46 7.47
C ASP A 79 26.15 18.80 8.69
N VAL A 80 26.19 17.92 9.67
CA VAL A 80 25.49 18.08 10.95
C VAL A 80 26.09 19.26 11.73
N SER A 81 27.32 19.71 11.37
CA SER A 81 28.00 20.84 12.02
C SER A 81 27.33 22.18 11.73
N ALA A 82 26.67 22.33 10.55
CA ALA A 82 25.93 23.56 10.23
C ALA A 82 24.64 23.75 11.04
N PHE A 83 24.17 22.72 11.76
CA PHE A 83 23.03 22.81 12.69
C PHE A 83 23.48 23.10 14.14
N GLN A 84 24.77 22.98 14.47
CA GLN A 84 25.27 23.23 15.81
C GLN A 84 25.66 24.70 16.06
N ASP A 85 25.94 25.48 15.02
CA ASP A 85 26.37 26.88 15.18
C ASP A 85 25.22 27.90 15.33
N GLY A 86 23.95 27.46 15.34
CA GLY A 86 22.77 28.31 15.48
C GLY A 86 22.04 28.25 16.84
N MET A 87 22.44 27.35 17.74
CA MET A 87 21.84 27.25 19.07
C MET A 87 22.82 27.72 20.13
N GLY A 88 22.71 29.00 20.48
CA GLY A 88 23.27 29.51 21.72
C GLY A 88 22.71 28.72 22.92
N SER A 89 23.60 28.50 23.91
CA SER A 89 23.38 27.79 25.15
C SER A 89 21.99 28.07 25.72
N LEU A 90 21.08 27.11 25.65
CA LEU A 90 19.85 27.07 26.41
C LEU A 90 19.96 25.96 27.46
N ASP A 91 19.59 26.37 28.64
CA ASP A 91 19.54 25.70 29.94
C ASP A 91 19.09 24.22 29.87
N ASP A 92 19.87 23.35 30.54
CA ASP A 92 19.75 21.88 30.63
C ASP A 92 18.55 21.37 31.47
N SER A 93 17.43 22.11 31.51
CA SER A 93 16.28 21.80 32.38
C SER A 93 14.95 21.59 31.66
N LEU A 94 14.95 21.47 30.32
CA LEU A 94 13.73 21.10 29.59
C LEU A 94 13.76 19.58 29.29
N SER A 95 12.93 18.83 30.03
CA SER A 95 12.58 17.46 29.68
C SER A 95 11.93 17.48 28.29
N TYR A 96 12.67 17.00 27.29
CA TYR A 96 12.10 16.74 25.98
C TYR A 96 11.09 15.59 26.15
N GLU A 97 9.82 15.87 25.96
CA GLU A 97 8.86 14.82 25.67
C GLU A 97 9.31 14.14 24.36
N GLU A 98 9.68 12.88 24.46
CA GLU A 98 10.06 12.07 23.30
C GLU A 98 8.87 12.02 22.35
N GLY A 99 8.97 12.66 21.20
CA GLY A 99 7.92 12.62 20.16
C GLY A 99 7.78 11.22 19.56
N PRO A 100 6.68 10.92 18.85
CA PRO A 100 6.33 9.58 18.35
C PRO A 100 7.37 8.92 17.43
N PHE A 101 8.37 9.65 16.95
CA PHE A 101 9.45 9.15 16.08
C PHE A 101 10.73 8.72 16.81
N SER A 102 10.83 8.90 18.12
CA SER A 102 12.09 8.66 18.85
C SER A 102 12.58 7.22 18.75
N THR A 103 11.69 6.25 18.50
CA THR A 103 11.96 4.81 18.41
C THR A 103 12.08 4.27 16.98
N LEU A 104 11.65 5.02 15.97
CA LEU A 104 11.60 4.56 14.58
C LEU A 104 12.92 4.81 13.84
N SER A 105 13.33 3.86 12.99
CA SER A 105 14.48 4.07 12.12
C SER A 105 14.24 5.24 11.15
N PRO A 106 15.31 5.97 10.71
CA PRO A 106 15.17 7.05 9.73
C PRO A 106 14.50 6.61 8.41
N LYS A 107 14.61 5.35 8.04
CA LYS A 107 13.94 4.76 6.88
C LYS A 107 12.44 4.65 7.15
N THR A 108 12.06 4.08 8.28
CA THR A 108 10.66 3.90 8.69
C THR A 108 9.97 5.25 8.86
N THR A 109 10.61 6.23 9.50
CA THR A 109 10.09 7.60 9.63
C THR A 109 9.76 8.22 8.26
N ARG A 110 10.62 8.07 7.25
CA ARG A 110 10.32 8.56 5.90
C ARG A 110 9.12 7.87 5.26
N LEU A 111 8.96 6.56 5.50
CA LEU A 111 7.80 5.81 5.01
C LEU A 111 6.51 6.23 5.73
N VAL A 112 6.57 6.45 7.04
CA VAL A 112 5.46 7.01 7.82
C VAL A 112 5.00 8.33 7.24
N LEU A 113 5.90 9.31 7.12
CA LEU A 113 5.58 10.65 6.60
C LEU A 113 5.00 10.58 5.18
N TRP A 114 5.49 9.67 4.36
CA TRP A 114 4.96 9.47 3.01
C TRP A 114 3.54 8.87 3.02
N ASN A 115 3.26 7.87 3.87
CA ASN A 115 1.91 7.31 4.02
C ASN A 115 0.93 8.33 4.62
N VAL A 116 1.36 9.11 5.60
CA VAL A 116 0.59 10.22 6.18
C VAL A 116 0.18 11.23 5.11
N GLU A 117 1.10 11.67 4.25
CA GLU A 117 0.79 12.64 3.19
C GLU A 117 -0.28 12.11 2.21
N ILE A 118 -0.25 10.82 1.87
CA ILE A 118 -1.29 10.19 1.03
C ILE A 118 -2.66 10.25 1.72
N LEU A 119 -2.71 9.86 2.99
CA LEU A 119 -3.96 9.85 3.75
C LEU A 119 -4.49 11.26 4.02
N LEU A 120 -3.61 12.24 4.27
CA LEU A 120 -4.00 13.66 4.40
C LEU A 120 -4.64 14.19 3.11
N ASP A 121 -4.12 13.82 1.95
CA ASP A 121 -4.73 14.23 0.67
C ASP A 121 -6.16 13.67 0.53
N MET A 122 -6.39 12.45 0.97
CA MET A 122 -7.72 11.86 0.99
C MET A 122 -8.64 12.49 2.04
N LEU A 123 -8.13 12.85 3.22
CA LEU A 123 -8.89 13.59 4.23
C LEU A 123 -9.31 14.99 3.72
N ARG A 124 -8.44 15.69 2.99
CA ARG A 124 -8.80 16.95 2.32
C ARG A 124 -9.96 16.75 1.35
N GLN A 125 -9.94 15.68 0.55
CA GLN A 125 -11.03 15.35 -0.36
C GLN A 125 -12.33 15.05 0.38
N ILE A 126 -12.28 14.26 1.45
CA ILE A 126 -13.43 13.98 2.33
C ILE A 126 -13.98 15.31 2.89
N HIS A 127 -13.12 16.18 3.37
CA HIS A 127 -13.51 17.49 3.94
C HIS A 127 -14.23 18.37 2.91
N VAL A 128 -13.68 18.48 1.69
CA VAL A 128 -14.29 19.28 0.60
C VAL A 128 -15.67 18.74 0.22
N LEU A 129 -15.82 17.42 0.09
CA LEU A 129 -17.13 16.83 -0.23
C LEU A 129 -18.17 17.10 0.82
N ARG A 130 -17.80 17.05 2.08
CA ARG A 130 -18.70 17.36 3.21
C ARG A 130 -19.12 18.81 3.24
N GLY A 131 -18.23 19.75 2.90
CA GLY A 131 -18.56 21.17 2.79
C GLY A 131 -19.55 21.50 1.67
N LYS A 132 -19.63 20.64 0.64
CA LYS A 132 -20.60 20.79 -0.46
C LYS A 132 -21.98 20.18 -0.15
N THR A 133 -22.09 19.39 0.92
CA THR A 133 -23.34 18.69 1.29
C THR A 133 -23.97 19.40 2.48
N THR A 134 -25.10 20.09 2.27
CA THR A 134 -25.90 20.79 3.31
C THR A 134 -26.75 19.79 4.12
N SER A 135 -26.17 18.79 4.76
CA SER A 135 -26.92 17.94 5.66
C SER A 135 -26.65 18.32 7.13
N THR A 136 -27.71 18.47 7.90
CA THR A 136 -27.66 18.63 9.35
C THR A 136 -27.18 17.34 9.99
N PHE A 137 -25.90 17.30 10.38
CA PHE A 137 -25.31 16.14 11.04
C PHE A 137 -25.75 16.06 12.51
N ARG A 138 -26.14 14.88 12.96
CA ARG A 138 -26.15 14.54 14.38
C ARG A 138 -24.76 14.07 14.76
N GLU A 139 -24.15 14.70 15.75
CA GLU A 139 -22.95 14.18 16.40
C GLU A 139 -23.24 12.78 16.95
N ILE A 140 -22.43 11.81 16.54
CA ILE A 140 -22.51 10.46 17.08
C ILE A 140 -21.58 10.41 18.28
N ILE A 141 -22.15 10.13 19.44
CA ILE A 141 -21.39 9.67 20.60
C ILE A 141 -20.99 8.23 20.30
N VAL A 142 -19.75 8.02 19.88
CA VAL A 142 -19.17 6.69 19.62
C VAL A 142 -19.04 5.97 20.96
N ARG A 143 -19.99 5.10 21.27
CA ARG A 143 -19.81 4.10 22.33
C ARG A 143 -18.99 2.97 21.75
N SER A 144 -17.98 2.49 22.51
CA SER A 144 -17.30 1.24 22.23
C SER A 144 -18.31 0.11 22.26
N GLU A 145 -18.65 -0.45 21.10
CA GLU A 145 -19.49 -1.64 21.04
C GLU A 145 -18.63 -2.87 21.34
N GLU A 146 -19.08 -3.71 22.27
CA GLU A 146 -18.52 -5.05 22.46
C GLU A 146 -18.77 -5.85 21.18
N ARG A 147 -17.70 -6.22 20.49
CA ARG A 147 -17.80 -7.06 19.29
C ARG A 147 -18.12 -8.49 19.71
N HIS A 148 -19.24 -9.00 19.24
CA HIS A 148 -19.67 -10.39 19.45
C HIS A 148 -19.25 -11.33 18.30
N THR A 149 -18.74 -10.77 17.19
CA THR A 149 -18.32 -11.49 15.98
C THR A 149 -16.86 -11.24 15.66
N THR A 150 -16.20 -12.22 15.02
CA THR A 150 -14.82 -12.04 14.54
C THR A 150 -14.81 -11.25 13.24
N ALA A 151 -13.69 -10.61 12.91
CA ALA A 151 -13.57 -9.87 11.66
C ALA A 151 -13.79 -10.75 10.41
N TYR A 152 -13.44 -12.03 10.49
CA TYR A 152 -13.72 -12.99 9.42
C TYR A 152 -15.22 -13.17 9.15
N ASP A 153 -16.01 -13.16 10.21
CA ASP A 153 -17.48 -13.32 10.11
C ASP A 153 -18.19 -12.00 9.72
N GLU A 154 -17.50 -10.84 9.83
CA GLU A 154 -17.97 -9.53 9.34
C GLU A 154 -17.80 -9.34 7.84
N VAL A 155 -17.07 -10.23 7.13
CA VAL A 155 -16.84 -10.08 5.68
C VAL A 155 -18.16 -10.11 4.91
N GLU A 156 -18.45 -9.05 4.17
CA GLU A 156 -19.67 -8.93 3.38
C GLU A 156 -19.46 -9.44 1.92
N ASP A 157 -20.45 -10.14 1.39
CA ASP A 157 -20.44 -10.53 -0.02
C ASP A 157 -20.56 -9.34 -0.95
N VAL A 158 -21.34 -8.34 -0.54
CA VAL A 158 -21.65 -7.14 -1.31
C VAL A 158 -21.70 -5.92 -0.41
N ILE A 159 -20.65 -5.11 -0.42
CA ILE A 159 -20.64 -3.83 0.28
C ILE A 159 -21.63 -2.87 -0.41
N GLN A 160 -22.41 -2.15 0.39
CA GLN A 160 -23.34 -1.14 -0.13
C GLN A 160 -22.63 0.21 -0.22
N PHE A 161 -22.20 0.58 -1.40
CA PHE A 161 -21.57 1.88 -1.65
C PHE A 161 -22.62 2.97 -1.80
N PRO A 162 -22.35 4.20 -1.33
CA PRO A 162 -23.20 5.34 -1.64
C PRO A 162 -23.35 5.55 -3.14
N PRO A 163 -24.47 6.12 -3.60
CA PRO A 163 -24.64 6.47 -5.00
C PRO A 163 -23.50 7.37 -5.50
N TYR A 164 -23.17 7.22 -6.79
CA TYR A 164 -22.18 8.06 -7.45
C TYR A 164 -22.44 9.55 -7.22
N ASN A 165 -21.43 10.24 -6.71
CA ASN A 165 -21.44 11.70 -6.57
C ASN A 165 -20.58 12.35 -7.67
N GLY A 166 -21.22 12.90 -8.70
CA GLY A 166 -20.55 13.57 -9.82
C GLY A 166 -19.66 14.77 -9.40
N GLN A 167 -19.93 15.36 -8.23
CA GLN A 167 -19.11 16.46 -7.70
C GLN A 167 -17.75 15.99 -7.17
N ALA A 168 -17.59 14.70 -6.90
CA ALA A 168 -16.33 14.12 -6.44
C ALA A 168 -15.29 14.01 -7.55
N ALA A 169 -15.69 14.02 -8.82
CA ALA A 169 -14.77 13.92 -9.96
C ALA A 169 -13.89 15.18 -10.16
N GLU A 170 -14.29 16.31 -9.60
CA GLU A 170 -13.65 17.63 -9.74
C GLU A 170 -13.35 18.26 -8.37
N ILE A 171 -12.81 17.45 -7.44
CA ILE A 171 -12.40 17.98 -6.13
C ILE A 171 -11.07 18.70 -6.29
N ASP A 172 -11.10 20.01 -6.11
CA ASP A 172 -9.91 20.81 -5.90
C ASP A 172 -9.62 20.85 -4.39
N THR A 173 -8.45 20.37 -4.02
CA THR A 173 -7.96 20.39 -2.64
C THR A 173 -6.93 21.46 -2.38
N ASP A 174 -6.62 22.30 -3.38
CA ASP A 174 -5.65 23.39 -3.24
C ASP A 174 -6.17 24.42 -2.19
N GLY A 175 -5.33 24.70 -1.19
CA GLY A 175 -5.66 25.61 -0.09
C GLY A 175 -6.60 25.04 0.98
N VAL A 176 -6.95 23.76 0.91
CA VAL A 176 -7.71 23.09 1.98
C VAL A 176 -6.79 22.70 3.11
N GLU A 177 -6.93 23.33 4.25
CA GLU A 177 -6.20 23.03 5.48
C GLU A 177 -6.97 22.00 6.31
N ILE A 178 -6.28 20.99 6.79
CA ILE A 178 -6.76 20.06 7.81
C ILE A 178 -6.37 20.65 9.18
N LYS A 179 -7.20 20.45 10.20
CA LYS A 179 -6.90 20.92 11.55
C LYS A 179 -5.56 20.33 12.04
N PRO A 180 -4.67 21.11 12.66
CA PRO A 180 -3.38 20.62 13.15
C PRO A 180 -3.50 19.39 14.06
N GLU A 181 -4.55 19.33 14.88
CA GLU A 181 -4.81 18.21 15.79
C GLU A 181 -5.08 16.91 15.02
N VAL A 182 -5.79 16.99 13.88
CA VAL A 182 -6.05 15.81 13.02
C VAL A 182 -4.76 15.36 12.31
N GLU A 183 -3.96 16.32 11.84
CA GLU A 183 -2.66 16.00 11.21
C GLU A 183 -1.73 15.30 12.21
N GLN A 184 -1.65 15.84 13.44
CA GLN A 184 -0.84 15.26 14.50
C GLN A 184 -1.33 13.86 14.90
N GLN A 185 -2.66 13.69 15.08
CA GLN A 185 -3.23 12.38 15.41
C GLN A 185 -3.01 11.36 14.28
N LEU A 186 -3.10 11.76 13.01
CA LEU A 186 -2.81 10.86 11.89
C LEU A 186 -1.32 10.48 11.86
N GLU A 187 -0.43 11.42 12.08
CA GLU A 187 1.03 11.17 12.13
C GLU A 187 1.39 10.20 13.26
N ASP A 188 0.82 10.42 14.45
CA ASP A 188 1.00 9.56 15.60
C ASP A 188 0.39 8.16 15.37
N PHE A 189 -0.81 8.09 14.81
CA PHE A 189 -1.49 6.85 14.47
C PHE A 189 -0.68 5.98 13.50
N ILE A 190 -0.18 6.55 12.40
CA ILE A 190 0.64 5.80 11.44
C ILE A 190 2.02 5.46 11.99
N SER A 191 2.58 6.30 12.86
CA SER A 191 3.84 6.00 13.57
C SER A 191 3.66 4.82 14.52
N THR A 192 2.56 4.78 15.25
CA THR A 192 2.21 3.66 16.14
C THR A 192 1.98 2.38 15.35
N ILE A 193 1.22 2.43 14.24
CA ILE A 193 1.08 1.27 13.33
C ILE A 193 2.45 0.79 12.86
N ALA A 194 3.34 1.69 12.43
CA ALA A 194 4.67 1.33 11.97
C ALA A 194 5.52 0.65 13.05
N SER A 195 5.36 1.07 14.32
CA SER A 195 6.05 0.47 15.48
C SER A 195 5.52 -0.92 15.85
N MET A 196 4.27 -1.24 15.47
CA MET A 196 3.65 -2.54 15.71
C MET A 196 4.07 -3.60 14.68
N TYR A 197 4.74 -3.21 13.59
CA TYR A 197 5.34 -4.16 12.65
C TYR A 197 6.58 -4.80 13.24
N ILE A 198 6.61 -6.13 13.23
CA ILE A 198 7.79 -6.89 13.62
C ILE A 198 8.89 -6.73 12.56
N GLU A 199 10.16 -6.71 12.97
CA GLU A 199 11.30 -6.66 12.04
C GLU A 199 11.49 -8.00 11.32
N ASN A 200 10.58 -8.30 10.41
CA ASN A 200 10.67 -9.45 9.52
C ASN A 200 11.45 -9.11 8.24
N PRO A 201 12.04 -10.11 7.56
CA PRO A 201 12.64 -9.88 6.25
C PRO A 201 11.66 -9.41 5.19
N PHE A 202 10.42 -9.93 5.16
CA PHE A 202 9.41 -9.61 4.15
C PHE A 202 8.22 -8.85 4.73
N HIS A 203 7.48 -9.43 5.70
CA HIS A 203 6.28 -8.82 6.29
C HIS A 203 6.68 -7.75 7.30
N ASP A 204 7.22 -6.62 6.80
CA ASP A 204 7.63 -5.43 7.54
C ASP A 204 6.88 -4.18 7.05
N PHE A 205 7.02 -3.06 7.75
CA PHE A 205 6.38 -1.80 7.36
C PHE A 205 6.82 -1.28 5.98
N ALA A 206 7.99 -1.71 5.47
CA ALA A 206 8.42 -1.35 4.12
C ALA A 206 7.64 -2.13 3.05
N HIS A 207 7.21 -3.38 3.35
CA HIS A 207 6.31 -4.15 2.51
C HIS A 207 4.93 -3.47 2.44
N ALA A 208 4.32 -3.18 3.58
CA ALA A 208 3.04 -2.47 3.63
C ALA A 208 3.08 -1.12 2.89
N SER A 209 4.17 -0.35 3.05
CA SER A 209 4.36 0.90 2.29
C SER A 209 4.52 0.66 0.79
N HIS A 210 5.17 -0.44 0.37
CA HIS A 210 5.28 -0.82 -1.03
C HIS A 210 3.92 -1.22 -1.61
N ALA A 211 3.13 -1.99 -0.89
CA ALA A 211 1.75 -2.33 -1.25
C ALA A 211 0.86 -1.07 -1.32
N THR A 212 1.05 -0.12 -0.41
CA THR A 212 0.37 1.20 -0.46
C THR A 212 0.64 1.94 -1.78
N MET A 213 1.88 1.93 -2.28
CA MET A 213 2.16 2.47 -3.63
C MET A 213 1.37 1.74 -4.71
N GLY A 214 1.22 0.43 -4.59
CA GLY A 214 0.44 -0.41 -5.50
C GLY A 214 -1.03 0.01 -5.55
N VAL A 215 -1.71 0.09 -4.40
CA VAL A 215 -3.13 0.45 -4.34
C VAL A 215 -3.37 1.89 -4.78
N VAL A 216 -2.52 2.85 -4.41
CA VAL A 216 -2.62 4.25 -4.85
C VAL A 216 -2.48 4.36 -6.37
N LYS A 217 -1.57 3.60 -6.97
CA LYS A 217 -1.40 3.54 -8.42
C LYS A 217 -2.64 2.94 -9.10
N LEU A 218 -3.20 1.87 -8.57
CA LEU A 218 -4.44 1.27 -9.09
C LEU A 218 -5.62 2.24 -8.96
N LEU A 219 -5.80 2.91 -7.81
CA LEU A 219 -6.81 3.94 -7.61
C LEU A 219 -6.69 5.08 -8.65
N SER A 220 -5.46 5.52 -8.93
CA SER A 220 -5.21 6.56 -9.93
C SER A 220 -5.48 6.11 -11.37
N SER A 221 -5.47 4.80 -11.62
CA SER A 221 -5.69 4.20 -12.95
C SER A 221 -7.14 3.79 -13.20
N LEU A 222 -8.04 3.93 -12.21
CA LEU A 222 -9.48 3.71 -12.40
C LEU A 222 -10.00 4.62 -13.51
N VAL A 223 -10.83 4.04 -14.39
CA VAL A 223 -11.48 4.81 -15.47
C VAL A 223 -12.39 5.84 -14.84
N LYS A 224 -12.19 7.11 -15.16
CA LYS A 224 -13.07 8.22 -14.76
C LYS A 224 -14.08 8.47 -15.87
N ALA A 225 -15.39 8.38 -15.57
CA ALA A 225 -16.43 8.67 -16.55
C ALA A 225 -16.45 10.14 -16.96
N LYS A 226 -16.81 10.32 -18.25
CA LYS A 226 -17.42 11.59 -18.65
C LYS A 226 -18.94 11.48 -18.44
N PRO A 227 -19.61 12.54 -17.94
CA PRO A 227 -21.06 12.55 -17.84
C PRO A 227 -21.70 12.21 -19.19
N GLY A 228 -22.48 11.12 -19.27
CA GLY A 228 -23.24 10.73 -20.47
C GLY A 228 -22.68 9.58 -21.31
N GLU A 229 -21.46 9.06 -21.06
CA GLU A 229 -20.88 7.90 -21.75
C GLU A 229 -20.72 6.73 -20.78
N TYR A 230 -21.75 5.91 -20.61
CA TYR A 230 -21.70 4.85 -19.59
C TYR A 230 -21.82 3.45 -20.21
N SER A 231 -20.81 2.60 -20.04
CA SER A 231 -20.99 1.15 -19.95
C SER A 231 -21.27 0.76 -18.49
N ASP A 232 -22.03 -0.31 -18.24
CA ASP A 232 -22.41 -0.73 -16.88
C ASP A 232 -21.23 -1.07 -15.97
N VAL A 233 -20.15 -1.59 -16.54
CA VAL A 233 -18.91 -1.91 -15.80
C VAL A 233 -18.18 -0.65 -15.32
N GLN A 234 -18.18 0.42 -16.12
CA GLN A 234 -17.60 1.70 -15.71
C GLN A 234 -18.34 2.29 -14.50
N ASN A 235 -19.63 2.03 -14.35
CA ASN A 235 -20.41 2.51 -13.22
C ASN A 235 -19.94 1.92 -11.86
N ALA A 236 -19.42 0.69 -11.81
CA ALA A 236 -18.93 0.08 -10.58
C ALA A 236 -17.61 0.71 -10.10
N SER A 237 -16.67 0.98 -11.03
CA SER A 237 -15.39 1.64 -10.67
C SER A 237 -15.61 3.06 -10.14
N TYR A 238 -16.70 3.73 -10.56
CA TYR A 238 -17.03 5.07 -10.06
C TYR A 238 -17.46 5.09 -8.61
N LEU A 239 -18.07 4.04 -8.09
CA LEU A 239 -18.43 3.93 -6.67
C LEU A 239 -17.18 4.01 -5.80
N ILE A 240 -16.05 3.51 -6.29
CA ILE A 240 -14.75 3.61 -5.63
C ILE A 240 -14.08 4.95 -5.94
N ALA A 241 -13.98 5.31 -7.23
CA ALA A 241 -13.23 6.48 -7.70
C ALA A 241 -13.83 7.81 -7.22
N SER A 242 -15.15 7.86 -6.98
CA SER A 242 -15.85 9.06 -6.50
C SER A 242 -16.01 9.13 -4.98
N ASN A 243 -15.51 8.15 -4.22
CA ASN A 243 -15.69 8.09 -2.79
C ASN A 243 -14.34 8.12 -2.05
N PRO A 244 -13.88 9.30 -1.61
CA PRO A 244 -12.61 9.42 -0.88
C PRO A 244 -12.58 8.64 0.45
N LEU A 245 -13.72 8.43 1.12
CA LEU A 245 -13.79 7.61 2.33
C LEU A 245 -13.44 6.14 2.03
N VAL A 246 -13.99 5.59 0.94
CA VAL A 246 -13.64 4.25 0.47
C VAL A 246 -12.17 4.15 0.09
N GLN A 247 -11.65 5.15 -0.63
CA GLN A 247 -10.22 5.19 -1.00
C GLN A 247 -9.31 5.28 0.23
N PHE A 248 -9.69 6.09 1.23
CA PHE A 248 -8.99 6.20 2.50
C PHE A 248 -8.97 4.85 3.23
N ALA A 249 -10.11 4.18 3.34
CA ALA A 249 -10.22 2.87 3.97
C ALA A 249 -9.37 1.82 3.25
N MET A 250 -9.37 1.79 1.90
CA MET A 250 -8.53 0.88 1.10
C MET A 250 -7.03 1.13 1.31
N VAL A 251 -6.61 2.39 1.36
CA VAL A 251 -5.20 2.72 1.60
C VAL A 251 -4.79 2.34 3.02
N LEU A 252 -5.64 2.66 4.01
CA LEU A 252 -5.38 2.27 5.40
C LEU A 252 -5.34 0.75 5.56
N SER A 253 -6.24 0.00 4.90
CA SER A 253 -6.24 -1.47 4.97
C SER A 253 -4.90 -2.06 4.51
N VAL A 254 -4.32 -1.50 3.44
CA VAL A 254 -3.02 -1.95 2.93
C VAL A 254 -1.85 -1.50 3.84
N ILE A 255 -1.98 -0.35 4.52
CA ILE A 255 -0.96 0.07 5.50
C ILE A 255 -0.93 -0.86 6.71
N CYS A 256 -2.06 -1.46 7.09
CA CYS A 256 -2.19 -2.21 8.34
C CYS A 256 -2.35 -3.73 8.16
N HIS A 257 -2.41 -4.27 6.94
CA HIS A 257 -2.81 -5.67 6.70
C HIS A 257 -1.90 -6.71 7.38
N ASP A 258 -0.63 -6.39 7.59
CA ASP A 258 0.39 -7.23 8.21
C ASP A 258 0.89 -6.70 9.56
N VAL A 259 0.12 -5.85 10.24
CA VAL A 259 0.48 -5.39 11.60
C VAL A 259 0.67 -6.61 12.51
N ASP A 260 1.78 -6.64 13.25
CA ASP A 260 2.15 -7.74 14.15
C ASP A 260 2.26 -9.12 13.46
N HIS A 261 2.53 -9.15 12.15
CA HIS A 261 2.69 -10.41 11.42
C HIS A 261 3.93 -11.16 11.92
N PRO A 262 3.79 -12.42 12.39
CA PRO A 262 4.88 -13.14 13.08
C PRO A 262 5.91 -13.81 12.14
N GLY A 263 5.98 -13.43 10.88
CA GLY A 263 6.86 -14.03 9.88
C GLY A 263 6.54 -15.49 9.57
N ALA A 264 5.28 -15.91 9.76
CA ALA A 264 4.85 -17.29 9.56
C ALA A 264 3.44 -17.33 8.98
N SER A 265 3.20 -18.24 8.05
CA SER A 265 1.88 -18.41 7.44
C SER A 265 0.82 -18.85 8.43
N ASN A 266 -0.46 -18.59 8.13
CA ASN A 266 -1.60 -19.08 8.93
C ASN A 266 -1.53 -20.59 9.17
N ALA A 267 -1.06 -21.39 8.19
CA ALA A 267 -0.89 -22.84 8.35
C ALA A 267 0.11 -23.20 9.47
N ILE A 268 1.20 -22.46 9.59
CA ILE A 268 2.19 -22.64 10.68
C ILE A 268 1.56 -22.24 12.01
N LEU A 269 0.90 -21.08 12.09
CA LEU A 269 0.23 -20.60 13.31
C LEU A 269 -0.83 -21.60 13.82
N LEU A 270 -1.55 -22.26 12.91
CA LEU A 270 -2.50 -23.30 13.23
C LEU A 270 -1.80 -24.56 13.77
N SER A 271 -0.70 -24.99 13.14
CA SER A 271 0.05 -26.18 13.56
C SER A 271 0.71 -26.01 14.92
N GLU A 272 1.18 -24.80 15.23
CA GLU A 272 1.73 -24.41 16.54
C GLU A 272 0.66 -24.31 17.63
N LYS A 273 -0.62 -24.36 17.27
CA LYS A 273 -1.76 -24.13 18.18
C LYS A 273 -1.60 -22.86 19.01
N SER A 274 -1.13 -21.81 18.33
CA SER A 274 -0.86 -20.53 18.97
C SER A 274 -2.10 -19.99 19.70
N ARG A 275 -1.91 -19.21 20.76
CA ARG A 275 -3.03 -18.55 21.45
C ARG A 275 -3.82 -17.68 20.48
N MET A 276 -3.13 -16.97 19.58
CA MET A 276 -3.73 -16.17 18.52
C MET A 276 -4.66 -17.02 17.63
N ALA A 277 -4.21 -18.19 17.16
CA ALA A 277 -5.04 -19.09 16.35
C ALA A 277 -6.35 -19.49 17.05
N SER A 278 -6.30 -19.73 18.37
CA SER A 278 -7.50 -20.09 19.12
C SER A 278 -8.48 -18.91 19.28
N VAL A 279 -7.97 -17.68 19.41
CA VAL A 279 -8.80 -16.47 19.53
C VAL A 279 -9.58 -16.23 18.25
N TYR A 280 -8.94 -16.42 17.08
CA TYR A 280 -9.55 -16.14 15.77
C TYR A 280 -10.22 -17.37 15.12
N GLY A 281 -10.51 -18.41 15.89
CA GLY A 281 -11.24 -19.57 15.39
C GLY A 281 -10.54 -20.31 14.26
N TYR A 282 -9.19 -20.20 14.20
CA TYR A 282 -8.35 -20.87 13.20
C TYR A 282 -8.61 -20.44 11.74
N LYS A 283 -9.04 -19.18 11.53
CA LYS A 283 -9.33 -18.63 10.20
C LYS A 283 -8.58 -17.30 10.03
N SER A 284 -7.87 -17.09 8.92
CA SER A 284 -7.15 -15.84 8.58
C SER A 284 -6.57 -15.15 9.82
N VAL A 285 -5.76 -15.91 10.58
CA VAL A 285 -5.37 -15.57 11.96
C VAL A 285 -4.55 -14.29 12.00
N ALA A 286 -3.57 -14.16 11.11
CA ALA A 286 -2.70 -12.98 11.04
C ALA A 286 -3.51 -11.75 10.62
N GLU A 287 -4.36 -11.88 9.62
CA GLU A 287 -5.17 -10.78 9.07
C GLU A 287 -6.19 -10.27 10.09
N GLN A 288 -6.84 -11.17 10.85
CA GLN A 288 -7.75 -10.77 11.92
C GLN A 288 -7.02 -10.05 13.05
N ASN A 289 -5.83 -10.54 13.44
CA ASN A 289 -5.01 -9.89 14.45
C ASN A 289 -4.60 -8.47 14.02
N SER A 290 -4.09 -8.32 12.80
CA SER A 290 -3.68 -7.03 12.24
C SER A 290 -4.84 -6.02 12.22
N LEU A 291 -6.03 -6.49 11.83
CA LEU A 291 -7.23 -5.68 11.78
C LEU A 291 -7.70 -5.25 13.17
N ASP A 292 -7.73 -6.18 14.14
CA ASP A 292 -8.19 -5.90 15.49
C ASP A 292 -7.25 -4.91 16.20
N LEU A 293 -5.94 -5.12 16.10
CA LEU A 293 -4.96 -4.20 16.66
C LEU A 293 -5.08 -2.78 16.08
N THR A 294 -5.26 -2.70 14.76
CA THR A 294 -5.43 -1.40 14.09
C THR A 294 -6.74 -0.73 14.47
N TRP A 295 -7.83 -1.50 14.55
CA TRP A 295 -9.13 -0.96 14.93
C TRP A 295 -9.17 -0.50 16.37
N ASP A 296 -8.63 -1.29 17.28
CA ASP A 296 -8.57 -0.93 18.71
C ASP A 296 -7.72 0.34 18.92
N LEU A 297 -6.59 0.45 18.21
CA LEU A 297 -5.80 1.68 18.21
C LEU A 297 -6.61 2.87 17.69
N LEU A 298 -7.30 2.73 16.55
CA LEU A 298 -8.11 3.82 15.99
C LEU A 298 -9.25 4.23 16.94
N MET A 299 -9.78 3.30 17.74
CA MET A 299 -10.87 3.59 18.71
C MET A 299 -10.38 4.23 19.99
N ASP A 300 -9.07 4.30 20.24
CA ASP A 300 -8.52 5.00 21.41
C ASP A 300 -8.95 6.49 21.41
N ASP A 301 -9.18 7.04 22.60
CA ASP A 301 -9.65 8.41 22.78
C ASP A 301 -8.67 9.47 22.23
N ASN A 302 -7.37 9.15 22.18
CA ASN A 302 -6.34 10.00 21.61
C ASN A 302 -6.57 10.29 20.10
N TYR A 303 -7.35 9.45 19.39
CA TYR A 303 -7.62 9.62 17.95
C TYR A 303 -9.05 10.11 17.65
N ALA A 304 -9.70 10.75 18.61
CA ALA A 304 -11.10 11.22 18.46
C ALA A 304 -11.29 12.22 17.31
N GLU A 305 -10.37 13.20 17.16
CA GLU A 305 -10.45 14.19 16.08
C GLU A 305 -10.14 13.56 14.72
N LEU A 306 -9.22 12.60 14.66
CA LEU A 306 -8.93 11.82 13.45
C LEU A 306 -10.16 11.03 13.01
N ARG A 307 -10.82 10.30 13.96
CA ARG A 307 -12.07 9.57 13.66
C ARG A 307 -13.14 10.51 13.11
N ALA A 308 -13.35 11.66 13.74
CA ALA A 308 -14.33 12.66 13.30
C ALA A 308 -14.01 13.27 11.93
N ALA A 309 -12.73 13.28 11.53
CA ALA A 309 -12.32 13.66 10.20
C ALA A 309 -12.58 12.55 9.16
N ILE A 310 -12.40 11.26 9.53
CA ILE A 310 -12.63 10.11 8.66
C ILE A 310 -14.13 9.87 8.44
N TYR A 311 -14.95 9.76 9.50
CA TYR A 311 -16.39 9.50 9.41
C TYR A 311 -17.17 10.30 10.46
N ARG A 312 -18.41 10.69 10.13
CA ARG A 312 -19.26 11.53 10.97
C ARG A 312 -20.65 10.93 11.24
N THR A 313 -21.03 9.91 10.46
CA THR A 313 -22.31 9.22 10.64
C THR A 313 -22.06 7.73 10.84
N GLU A 314 -23.06 7.04 11.41
CA GLU A 314 -22.94 5.59 11.62
C GLU A 314 -22.83 4.84 10.27
N GLU A 315 -23.52 5.34 9.23
CA GLU A 315 -23.43 4.76 7.88
C GLU A 315 -22.02 4.92 7.31
N GLU A 316 -21.36 6.08 7.50
CA GLU A 316 -19.97 6.29 7.09
C GLU A 316 -19.01 5.39 7.86
N LYS A 317 -19.22 5.23 9.19
CA LYS A 317 -18.44 4.34 10.04
C LYS A 317 -18.59 2.88 9.61
N GLN A 318 -19.82 2.42 9.35
CA GLN A 318 -20.10 1.06 8.87
C GLN A 318 -19.46 0.82 7.51
N LEU A 319 -19.61 1.72 6.56
CA LEU A 319 -18.95 1.62 5.25
C LEU A 319 -17.43 1.55 5.39
N PHE A 320 -16.84 2.44 6.19
CA PHE A 320 -15.40 2.44 6.47
C PHE A 320 -14.93 1.12 7.06
N ARG A 321 -15.66 0.59 8.07
CA ARG A 321 -15.37 -0.69 8.70
C ARG A 321 -15.50 -1.85 7.71
N GLN A 322 -16.56 -1.92 6.92
CA GLN A 322 -16.77 -2.97 5.93
C GLN A 322 -15.66 -2.99 4.86
N VAL A 323 -15.28 -1.81 4.34
CA VAL A 323 -14.18 -1.71 3.39
C VAL A 323 -12.87 -2.20 4.02
N LEU A 324 -12.59 -1.80 5.26
CA LEU A 324 -11.38 -2.20 5.97
C LEU A 324 -11.34 -3.72 6.18
N VAL A 325 -12.43 -4.30 6.70
CA VAL A 325 -12.56 -5.75 6.95
C VAL A 325 -12.41 -6.56 5.67
N ASN A 326 -13.22 -6.26 4.65
CA ASN A 326 -13.16 -7.00 3.38
C ASN A 326 -11.77 -6.90 2.74
N SER A 327 -11.15 -5.72 2.78
CA SER A 327 -9.83 -5.51 2.21
C SER A 327 -8.75 -6.33 2.92
N VAL A 328 -8.65 -6.23 4.26
CA VAL A 328 -7.62 -6.95 5.01
C VAL A 328 -7.82 -8.46 4.92
N ILE A 329 -9.04 -8.97 5.16
CA ILE A 329 -9.31 -10.41 5.09
C ILE A 329 -9.08 -10.98 3.68
N SER A 330 -9.28 -10.17 2.63
CA SER A 330 -9.04 -10.63 1.24
C SER A 330 -7.56 -10.87 0.91
N THR A 331 -6.62 -10.41 1.74
CA THR A 331 -5.19 -10.67 1.54
C THR A 331 -4.77 -12.09 1.94
N ASP A 332 -5.59 -12.84 2.69
CA ASP A 332 -5.36 -14.28 2.90
C ASP A 332 -5.64 -15.07 1.61
N LEU A 333 -4.66 -15.10 0.73
CA LEU A 333 -4.74 -15.79 -0.57
C LEU A 333 -4.79 -17.33 -0.43
N PHE A 334 -4.49 -17.87 0.74
CA PHE A 334 -4.39 -19.31 0.98
C PHE A 334 -5.62 -19.90 1.67
N ASP A 335 -6.55 -19.08 2.19
CA ASP A 335 -7.83 -19.58 2.70
C ASP A 335 -8.72 -20.05 1.54
N GLN A 336 -8.98 -21.37 1.48
CA GLN A 336 -9.75 -21.97 0.40
C GLN A 336 -11.22 -21.51 0.39
N ARG A 337 -11.80 -21.20 1.56
CA ARG A 337 -13.20 -20.75 1.65
C ARG A 337 -13.36 -19.33 1.11
N LEU A 338 -12.42 -18.45 1.44
CA LEU A 338 -12.39 -17.09 0.87
C LEU A 338 -12.20 -17.13 -0.65
N LYS A 339 -11.31 -17.99 -1.12
CA LYS A 339 -11.10 -18.20 -2.55
C LYS A 339 -12.35 -18.69 -3.26
N ASP A 340 -13.01 -19.72 -2.75
CA ASP A 340 -14.25 -20.29 -3.34
C ASP A 340 -15.39 -19.25 -3.31
N ARG A 341 -15.50 -18.49 -2.20
CA ARG A 341 -16.47 -17.39 -2.05
C ARG A 341 -16.21 -16.29 -3.10
N PHE A 342 -14.96 -15.89 -3.27
CA PHE A 342 -14.56 -14.89 -4.26
C PHE A 342 -14.88 -15.38 -5.69
N GLU A 343 -14.48 -16.60 -6.06
CA GLU A 343 -14.73 -17.18 -7.38
C GLU A 343 -16.23 -17.27 -7.72
N SER A 344 -17.03 -17.62 -6.74
CA SER A 344 -18.49 -17.71 -6.93
C SER A 344 -19.11 -16.34 -7.19
N ARG A 345 -18.70 -15.31 -6.43
CA ARG A 345 -19.11 -13.92 -6.62
C ARG A 345 -18.60 -13.35 -7.94
N TRP A 346 -17.34 -13.69 -8.33
CA TRP A 346 -16.75 -13.23 -9.59
C TRP A 346 -17.54 -13.69 -10.80
N LYS A 347 -17.96 -14.95 -10.85
CA LYS A 347 -18.79 -15.50 -11.94
C LYS A 347 -20.12 -14.78 -12.08
N VAL A 348 -20.70 -14.29 -10.98
CA VAL A 348 -21.93 -13.51 -10.98
C VAL A 348 -21.67 -12.06 -11.40
N GLY A 349 -20.63 -11.44 -10.86
CA GLY A 349 -20.28 -10.03 -11.10
C GLY A 349 -19.73 -9.76 -12.49
N PHE A 350 -19.01 -10.74 -13.08
CA PHE A 350 -18.32 -10.62 -14.37
C PHE A 350 -18.56 -11.88 -15.23
N PRO A 351 -19.78 -12.09 -15.75
CA PRO A 351 -20.11 -13.25 -16.56
C PRO A 351 -19.37 -13.21 -17.91
N ASN A 352 -18.85 -14.38 -18.36
CA ASN A 352 -18.08 -14.51 -19.61
C ASN A 352 -18.90 -14.34 -20.88
N GLU A 353 -20.24 -14.46 -20.81
CA GLU A 353 -21.14 -14.32 -21.96
C GLU A 353 -22.12 -13.17 -21.70
N SER A 354 -22.34 -12.36 -22.73
CA SER A 354 -23.38 -11.34 -22.77
C SER A 354 -24.77 -12.00 -22.82
N HIS A 355 -25.16 -12.67 -21.74
CA HIS A 355 -26.57 -12.93 -21.48
C HIS A 355 -27.18 -11.59 -21.11
N GLY A 356 -28.08 -11.11 -21.98
CA GLY A 356 -28.68 -9.78 -21.94
C GLY A 356 -28.98 -9.31 -20.53
N ASP A 357 -28.59 -8.09 -20.30
CA ASP A 357 -28.79 -7.18 -19.15
C ASP A 357 -29.72 -7.70 -18.05
N GLN A 358 -29.27 -8.68 -17.26
CA GLN A 358 -29.88 -9.03 -15.99
C GLN A 358 -29.07 -8.30 -14.93
N GLY A 359 -29.38 -7.02 -14.75
CA GLY A 359 -29.00 -6.12 -13.65
C GLY A 359 -27.95 -6.62 -12.63
N THR A 360 -26.73 -6.89 -13.12
CA THR A 360 -25.62 -7.28 -12.22
C THR A 360 -25.40 -6.16 -11.22
N SER A 361 -25.43 -6.46 -9.93
CA SER A 361 -25.28 -5.48 -8.87
C SER A 361 -23.96 -4.72 -8.99
N LYS A 362 -24.05 -3.41 -9.23
CA LYS A 362 -22.86 -2.51 -9.27
C LYS A 362 -22.06 -2.56 -7.97
N ASN A 363 -22.73 -2.75 -6.85
CA ASN A 363 -22.13 -2.91 -5.55
C ASN A 363 -21.29 -4.20 -5.47
N LEU A 364 -21.80 -5.32 -6.03
CA LEU A 364 -21.03 -6.56 -6.13
C LEU A 364 -19.76 -6.37 -6.98
N GLN A 365 -19.90 -5.74 -8.15
CA GLN A 365 -18.74 -5.46 -9.02
C GLN A 365 -17.72 -4.55 -8.32
N ALA A 366 -18.18 -3.48 -7.66
CA ALA A 366 -17.30 -2.58 -6.91
C ALA A 366 -16.58 -3.29 -5.75
N THR A 367 -17.28 -4.15 -5.00
CA THR A 367 -16.68 -4.96 -3.93
C THR A 367 -15.57 -5.86 -4.49
N LEU A 368 -15.84 -6.57 -5.59
CA LEU A 368 -14.87 -7.46 -6.23
C LEU A 368 -13.69 -6.71 -6.84
N ILE A 369 -13.90 -5.53 -7.44
CA ILE A 369 -12.83 -4.67 -7.93
C ILE A 369 -11.94 -4.21 -6.78
N MET A 370 -12.53 -3.77 -5.68
CA MET A 370 -11.83 -3.33 -4.48
C MET A 370 -10.94 -4.45 -3.90
N GLU A 371 -11.52 -5.64 -3.65
CA GLU A 371 -10.78 -6.80 -3.15
C GLU A 371 -9.64 -7.19 -4.10
N THR A 372 -9.90 -7.21 -5.42
CA THR A 372 -8.88 -7.50 -6.45
C THR A 372 -7.74 -6.47 -6.44
N MET A 373 -8.05 -5.18 -6.21
CA MET A 373 -7.04 -4.12 -6.13
C MET A 373 -6.14 -4.30 -4.91
N VAL A 374 -6.71 -4.65 -3.76
CA VAL A 374 -5.95 -4.86 -2.52
C VAL A 374 -5.05 -6.09 -2.65
N GLN A 375 -5.57 -7.22 -3.13
CA GLN A 375 -4.78 -8.41 -3.42
C GLN A 375 -3.63 -8.11 -4.42
N ALA A 376 -3.91 -7.34 -5.47
CA ALA A 376 -2.89 -6.97 -6.45
C ALA A 376 -1.84 -6.00 -5.88
N ALA A 377 -2.23 -5.16 -4.94
CA ALA A 377 -1.32 -4.24 -4.26
C ALA A 377 -0.36 -4.99 -3.33
N ASP A 378 -0.83 -5.98 -2.60
CA ASP A 378 -0.04 -6.83 -1.72
C ASP A 378 1.06 -7.58 -2.49
N ILE A 379 0.70 -8.28 -3.57
CA ILE A 379 1.66 -8.99 -4.43
C ILE A 379 2.22 -8.14 -5.59
N ALA A 380 2.15 -6.81 -5.50
CA ALA A 380 2.52 -5.90 -6.61
C ALA A 380 3.94 -6.14 -7.14
N HIS A 381 4.87 -6.56 -6.31
CA HIS A 381 6.25 -6.87 -6.69
C HIS A 381 6.35 -7.93 -7.79
N THR A 382 5.41 -8.87 -7.87
CA THR A 382 5.36 -9.91 -8.91
C THR A 382 5.01 -9.36 -10.30
N MET A 383 4.37 -8.19 -10.34
CA MET A 383 3.88 -7.47 -11.51
C MET A 383 4.67 -6.19 -11.79
N GLN A 384 5.92 -6.12 -11.34
CA GLN A 384 6.84 -5.00 -11.51
C GLN A 384 8.12 -5.46 -12.18
N HIS A 385 9.05 -4.51 -12.44
CA HIS A 385 10.32 -4.81 -13.05
C HIS A 385 11.08 -5.92 -12.31
N TRP A 386 11.75 -6.80 -13.08
CA TRP A 386 12.48 -7.97 -12.59
C TRP A 386 13.35 -7.73 -11.35
N GLN A 387 14.05 -6.59 -11.28
CA GLN A 387 14.91 -6.28 -10.12
C GLN A 387 14.09 -6.01 -8.85
N VAL A 388 12.90 -5.44 -8.97
CA VAL A 388 11.98 -5.23 -7.84
C VAL A 388 11.45 -6.58 -7.37
N TYR A 389 10.98 -7.41 -8.31
CA TYR A 389 10.55 -8.78 -8.02
C TYR A 389 11.64 -9.56 -7.29
N ARG A 390 12.86 -9.64 -7.84
CA ARG A 390 13.98 -10.37 -7.21
C ARG A 390 14.28 -9.92 -5.79
N LYS A 391 14.23 -8.62 -5.54
CA LYS A 391 14.49 -8.07 -4.21
C LYS A 391 13.46 -8.55 -3.19
N TRP A 392 12.17 -8.51 -3.54
CA TRP A 392 11.09 -8.94 -2.64
C TRP A 392 11.03 -10.47 -2.51
N ASN A 393 11.27 -11.17 -3.60
CA ASN A 393 11.35 -12.63 -3.60
C ASN A 393 12.46 -13.15 -2.68
N LEU A 394 13.65 -12.53 -2.71
CA LEU A 394 14.72 -12.87 -1.76
C LEU A 394 14.31 -12.63 -0.31
N ARG A 395 13.63 -11.54 -0.02
CA ARG A 395 13.19 -11.21 1.35
C ARG A 395 12.19 -12.23 1.88
N LEU A 396 11.24 -12.65 1.04
CA LEU A 396 10.27 -13.70 1.40
C LEU A 396 10.97 -15.04 1.61
N PHE A 397 11.92 -15.39 0.76
CA PHE A 397 12.74 -16.57 0.94
C PHE A 397 13.53 -16.55 2.27
N GLU A 398 14.18 -15.42 2.58
CA GLU A 398 14.91 -15.23 3.84
C GLU A 398 14.00 -15.44 5.05
N GLU A 399 12.77 -14.92 5.01
CA GLU A 399 11.81 -15.06 6.10
C GLU A 399 11.37 -16.52 6.30
N MET A 400 10.99 -17.19 5.21
CA MET A 400 10.59 -18.60 5.29
C MET A 400 11.76 -19.50 5.68
N TYR A 401 12.98 -19.21 5.20
CA TYR A 401 14.19 -19.96 5.57
C TYR A 401 14.54 -19.74 7.05
N GLN A 402 14.35 -18.55 7.60
CA GLN A 402 14.50 -18.28 9.02
C GLN A 402 13.51 -19.13 9.84
N GLY A 403 12.24 -19.19 9.46
CA GLY A 403 11.24 -20.04 10.11
C GLY A 403 11.60 -21.53 10.09
N PHE A 404 12.26 -22.02 9.03
CA PHE A 404 12.81 -23.36 8.99
C PHE A 404 13.98 -23.54 9.97
N VAL A 405 14.94 -22.63 10.00
CA VAL A 405 16.08 -22.66 10.92
C VAL A 405 15.63 -22.61 12.38
N ASP A 406 14.61 -21.82 12.68
CA ASP A 406 13.99 -21.69 14.01
C ASP A 406 13.12 -22.89 14.41
N GLY A 407 12.96 -23.87 13.52
CA GLY A 407 12.21 -25.10 13.78
C GLY A 407 10.68 -24.93 13.76
N ARG A 408 10.16 -23.81 13.23
CA ARG A 408 8.71 -23.55 13.09
C ARG A 408 8.08 -24.42 11.99
N THR A 409 8.88 -24.83 11.02
CA THR A 409 8.50 -25.78 9.95
C THR A 409 9.61 -26.80 9.74
N SER A 410 9.22 -28.03 9.35
CA SER A 410 10.18 -29.08 8.96
C SER A 410 10.59 -29.02 7.50
N SER A 411 9.94 -28.18 6.69
CA SER A 411 10.18 -28.09 5.24
C SER A 411 11.24 -27.04 4.95
N ASP A 412 12.36 -27.42 4.35
CA ASP A 412 13.39 -26.49 3.87
C ASP A 412 12.82 -25.76 2.62
N PRO A 413 12.70 -24.43 2.63
CA PRO A 413 12.21 -23.68 1.47
C PRO A 413 13.05 -23.91 0.21
N SER A 414 14.35 -24.19 0.33
CA SER A 414 15.23 -24.42 -0.81
C SER A 414 14.80 -25.61 -1.68
N ASP A 415 14.11 -26.58 -1.10
CA ASP A 415 13.69 -27.80 -1.80
C ASP A 415 12.52 -27.55 -2.78
N PHE A 416 11.70 -26.54 -2.53
CA PHE A 416 10.47 -26.29 -3.31
C PHE A 416 10.35 -24.87 -3.87
N TRP A 417 11.28 -23.95 -3.58
CA TRP A 417 11.13 -22.53 -3.92
C TRP A 417 10.98 -22.28 -5.42
N PHE A 418 11.78 -22.97 -6.24
CA PHE A 418 11.70 -22.81 -7.69
C PHE A 418 10.32 -23.17 -8.26
N GLU A 419 9.82 -24.32 -7.89
CA GLU A 419 8.51 -24.80 -8.37
C GLU A 419 7.36 -24.02 -7.72
N GLY A 420 7.52 -23.64 -6.44
CA GLY A 420 6.55 -22.85 -5.68
C GLY A 420 6.30 -21.50 -6.34
N GLU A 421 7.33 -20.78 -6.76
CA GLU A 421 7.19 -19.51 -7.47
C GLU A 421 6.48 -19.67 -8.82
N LEU A 422 6.79 -20.70 -9.59
CA LEU A 422 6.08 -20.98 -10.85
C LEU A 422 4.59 -21.27 -10.60
N GLN A 423 4.29 -22.03 -9.54
CA GLN A 423 2.91 -22.30 -9.13
C GLN A 423 2.21 -21.01 -8.66
N PHE A 424 2.91 -20.13 -7.93
CA PHE A 424 2.37 -18.85 -7.49
C PHE A 424 2.01 -17.95 -8.68
N TYR A 425 2.89 -17.86 -9.70
CA TYR A 425 2.56 -17.16 -10.93
C TYR A 425 1.33 -17.73 -11.63
N ASN A 426 1.23 -19.06 -11.73
CA ASN A 426 0.15 -19.71 -12.46
C ASN A 426 -1.20 -19.62 -11.72
N ASN A 427 -1.19 -19.76 -10.40
CA ASN A 427 -2.41 -19.93 -9.59
C ASN A 427 -2.90 -18.62 -8.96
N TYR A 428 -2.01 -17.62 -8.81
CA TYR A 428 -2.35 -16.34 -8.16
C TYR A 428 -2.05 -15.13 -9.03
N THR A 429 -0.78 -14.86 -9.37
CA THR A 429 -0.38 -13.63 -10.07
C THR A 429 -1.07 -13.45 -11.42
N LEU A 430 -0.94 -14.42 -12.33
CA LEU A 430 -1.53 -14.31 -13.68
C LEU A 430 -3.07 -14.31 -13.67
N PRO A 431 -3.76 -15.14 -12.87
CA PRO A 431 -5.20 -15.03 -12.71
C PRO A 431 -5.64 -13.65 -12.19
N LEU A 432 -4.95 -13.10 -11.19
CA LEU A 432 -5.26 -11.80 -10.60
C LEU A 432 -5.12 -10.66 -11.62
N VAL A 433 -4.03 -10.65 -12.39
CA VAL A 433 -3.83 -9.67 -13.47
C VAL A 433 -4.94 -9.75 -14.53
N ARG A 434 -5.35 -10.99 -14.90
CA ARG A 434 -6.47 -11.19 -15.84
C ARG A 434 -7.77 -10.61 -15.27
N ARG A 435 -8.05 -10.75 -13.98
CA ARG A 435 -9.22 -10.17 -13.31
C ARG A 435 -9.19 -8.64 -13.34
N LEU A 436 -8.04 -8.02 -13.02
CA LEU A 436 -7.89 -6.56 -13.17
C LEU A 436 -8.27 -6.11 -14.57
N ARG A 437 -7.82 -6.82 -15.59
CA ARG A 437 -8.13 -6.52 -17.00
C ARG A 437 -9.59 -6.79 -17.35
N GLN A 438 -10.11 -7.96 -16.97
CA GLN A 438 -11.49 -8.38 -17.26
C GLN A 438 -12.54 -7.49 -16.59
N SER A 439 -12.20 -6.91 -15.44
CA SER A 439 -13.09 -5.97 -14.73
C SER A 439 -13.44 -4.74 -15.56
N GLY A 440 -12.64 -4.38 -16.57
CA GLY A 440 -12.84 -3.15 -17.37
C GLY A 440 -12.76 -1.85 -16.56
N ALA A 441 -12.41 -1.93 -15.27
CA ALA A 441 -12.39 -0.80 -14.36
C ALA A 441 -11.19 0.14 -14.55
N PHE A 442 -10.15 -0.31 -15.24
CA PHE A 442 -8.85 0.38 -15.31
C PHE A 442 -8.53 0.85 -16.72
N VAL A 443 -7.69 1.88 -16.81
CA VAL A 443 -7.10 2.28 -18.09
C VAL A 443 -6.26 1.13 -18.63
N THR A 444 -6.56 0.66 -19.84
CA THR A 444 -5.97 -0.55 -20.46
C THR A 444 -4.44 -0.57 -20.41
N ALA A 445 -3.78 0.55 -20.68
CA ALA A 445 -2.32 0.63 -20.66
C ALA A 445 -1.70 0.31 -19.28
N SER A 446 -2.44 0.52 -18.18
CA SER A 446 -1.97 0.18 -16.83
C SER A 446 -2.02 -1.33 -16.60
N THR A 447 -3.13 -1.98 -16.95
CA THR A 447 -3.30 -3.43 -16.78
C THR A 447 -2.42 -4.24 -17.74
N ASP A 448 -2.21 -3.77 -18.97
CA ASP A 448 -1.31 -4.41 -19.93
C ASP A 448 0.13 -4.42 -19.39
N SER A 449 0.60 -3.32 -18.77
CA SER A 449 1.95 -3.28 -18.19
C SER A 449 2.12 -4.28 -17.02
N HIS A 450 1.10 -4.46 -16.17
CA HIS A 450 1.14 -5.45 -15.08
C HIS A 450 1.23 -6.88 -15.65
N GLN A 451 0.44 -7.18 -16.70
CA GLN A 451 0.48 -8.47 -17.36
C GLN A 451 1.84 -8.74 -18.00
N ASP A 452 2.38 -7.77 -18.74
CA ASP A 452 3.68 -7.88 -19.42
C ASP A 452 4.80 -8.18 -18.41
N TYR A 453 4.84 -7.46 -17.28
CA TYR A 453 5.83 -7.71 -16.24
C TYR A 453 5.66 -9.08 -15.58
N ALA A 454 4.43 -9.48 -15.24
CA ALA A 454 4.17 -10.78 -14.63
C ALA A 454 4.62 -11.93 -15.55
N GLU A 455 4.28 -11.86 -16.86
CA GLU A 455 4.70 -12.85 -17.84
C GLU A 455 6.21 -12.86 -18.09
N GLN A 456 6.85 -11.67 -18.12
CA GLN A 456 8.29 -11.55 -18.27
C GLN A 456 9.02 -12.11 -17.05
N ASN A 457 8.57 -11.79 -15.84
CA ASN A 457 9.16 -12.29 -14.62
C ASN A 457 9.04 -13.80 -14.51
N LYS A 458 7.86 -14.37 -14.83
CA LYS A 458 7.68 -15.82 -14.89
C LYS A 458 8.64 -16.47 -15.88
N ARG A 459 8.75 -15.94 -17.12
CA ARG A 459 9.72 -16.46 -18.13
C ARG A 459 11.18 -16.37 -17.66
N GLN A 460 11.55 -15.27 -16.99
CA GLN A 460 12.90 -15.15 -16.44
C GLN A 460 13.14 -16.15 -15.32
N TRP A 461 12.13 -16.41 -14.49
CA TRP A 461 12.19 -17.40 -13.43
C TRP A 461 12.31 -18.82 -14.01
N GLU A 462 11.52 -19.19 -15.02
CA GLU A 462 11.65 -20.47 -15.74
C GLU A 462 13.07 -20.72 -16.27
N ASN A 463 13.72 -19.67 -16.77
CA ASN A 463 15.06 -19.80 -17.39
C ASN A 463 16.21 -19.77 -16.39
N LYS A 464 16.10 -19.04 -15.27
CA LYS A 464 17.21 -18.72 -14.35
C LYS A 464 16.88 -19.04 -12.90
N GLY A 465 15.65 -19.44 -12.58
CA GLY A 465 15.18 -19.55 -11.20
C GLY A 465 15.99 -20.55 -10.37
N LYS A 466 16.43 -21.67 -10.94
CA LYS A 466 17.23 -22.66 -10.21
C LYS A 466 18.58 -22.09 -9.75
N ASP A 467 19.27 -21.37 -10.63
CA ASP A 467 20.56 -20.74 -10.29
C ASP A 467 20.34 -19.62 -9.24
N ILE A 468 19.24 -18.87 -9.40
CA ILE A 468 18.85 -17.81 -8.47
C ILE A 468 18.55 -18.40 -7.08
N VAL A 469 17.82 -19.50 -6.98
CA VAL A 469 17.56 -20.18 -5.70
C VAL A 469 18.87 -20.61 -5.04
N ALA A 470 19.81 -21.18 -5.79
CA ALA A 470 21.12 -21.54 -5.24
C ALA A 470 21.86 -20.31 -4.67
N GLU A 471 21.90 -19.19 -5.42
CA GLU A 471 22.47 -17.93 -4.94
C GLU A 471 21.77 -17.41 -3.66
N MET A 472 20.42 -17.50 -3.59
CA MET A 472 19.63 -17.07 -2.45
C MET A 472 19.92 -17.92 -1.21
N VAL A 473 20.01 -19.24 -1.36
CA VAL A 473 20.35 -20.18 -0.29
C VAL A 473 21.71 -19.85 0.30
N ASP A 474 22.73 -19.68 -0.56
CA ASP A 474 24.10 -19.38 -0.10
C ASP A 474 24.15 -18.03 0.62
N ALA A 475 23.51 -17.00 0.07
CA ALA A 475 23.47 -15.68 0.69
C ALA A 475 22.74 -15.70 2.04
N THR A 476 21.59 -16.39 2.13
CA THR A 476 20.79 -16.48 3.36
C THR A 476 21.52 -17.27 4.45
N ARG A 477 22.15 -18.40 4.11
CA ARG A 477 22.96 -19.19 5.04
C ARG A 477 24.14 -18.38 5.60
N ALA A 478 24.83 -17.63 4.73
CA ALA A 478 25.94 -16.78 5.14
C ALA A 478 25.46 -15.68 6.12
N LYS A 479 24.31 -15.05 5.84
CA LYS A 479 23.70 -14.01 6.69
C LYS A 479 23.30 -14.55 8.07
N ILE A 480 22.65 -15.72 8.13
CA ILE A 480 22.26 -16.35 9.40
C ILE A 480 23.50 -16.78 10.19
N THR A 481 24.50 -17.36 9.54
CA THR A 481 25.75 -17.76 10.19
C THR A 481 26.49 -16.56 10.78
N ALA A 482 26.49 -15.42 10.09
CA ALA A 482 27.08 -14.19 10.60
C ALA A 482 26.35 -13.70 11.86
N ARG A 483 25.02 -13.65 11.84
CA ARG A 483 24.19 -13.27 13.02
C ARG A 483 24.45 -14.18 14.23
N MET A 484 24.55 -15.50 14.00
CA MET A 484 24.87 -16.46 15.09
C MET A 484 26.26 -16.26 15.69
N LYS A 485 27.24 -15.76 14.91
CA LYS A 485 28.60 -15.48 15.41
C LYS A 485 28.70 -14.16 16.17
N GLU A 486 27.87 -13.19 15.82
CA GLU A 486 27.85 -11.89 16.50
C GLU A 486 27.24 -11.96 17.90
N GLY A 487 26.54 -13.06 18.24
CA GLY A 487 25.92 -13.30 19.55
C GLY A 487 24.78 -12.33 19.86
N PRO A 488 23.97 -12.56 20.90
CA PRO A 488 23.03 -11.56 21.36
C PRO A 488 23.85 -10.42 21.99
N HIS A 489 24.10 -9.36 21.22
CA HIS A 489 24.75 -8.15 21.75
C HIS A 489 23.83 -7.47 22.76
N GLY A 490 24.27 -7.55 24.03
CA GLY A 490 24.16 -6.45 24.96
C GLY A 490 22.77 -6.15 25.50
N LEU A 491 22.28 -7.01 26.40
CA LEU A 491 21.52 -6.56 27.58
C LEU A 491 22.43 -6.74 28.79
N ASP A 492 23.50 -5.95 28.85
CA ASP A 492 24.30 -5.70 30.06
C ASP A 492 25.10 -4.41 29.82
N GLU A 493 24.47 -3.27 30.17
CA GLU A 493 25.08 -2.16 30.95
C GLU A 493 24.03 -1.03 31.09
#